data_b48bb92360a89630808c379e9073c7f4
#
_entry.id   b48bb92360a89630808c379e9073c7f4
#
_cell.length_a   1.000
_cell.length_b   1.000
_cell.length_c   1.000
_cell.angle_alpha   90.00
_cell.angle_beta   90.00
_cell.angle_gamma   90.00
#
_symmetry.space_group_name_H-M   'P 1'
#
loop_
_entity.id
_entity.type
_entity.pdbx_description
1 polymer ?
#
loop_
_entity_poly.entity_id
_entity_poly.type
_entity_poly.pdbx_seq_one_letter_code
_entity_poly.pdbx_strand_id
1 'polypeptide(L)'
;MKYLLTIFAAAMLCLSASAQDHLCFEGIPIEGPVSSFVDKLKEAGFKEWEDDIARTLLKGKLFGRECTLIVKSNPDNGDVYAVTATFAIRNNWRLCKEDYLAAQEGLTRQFGRPTRIEKFERPFREGDGLELHHLNMGLCKWISTYNTPCGPVTLRLAPVIVNNGQLVVLWEDKINSELMSAKMGE
;
A
#
# COMPACT_ATOMS: atom_id res chain seq x y z
N MET A 1 -7.65 -59.17 -15.68
CA MET A 1 -6.44 -58.46 -15.20
C MET A 1 -6.73 -56.97 -15.30
N LYS A 2 -6.96 -56.37 -14.12
CA LYS A 2 -7.35 -54.95 -14.00
C LYS A 2 -6.08 -54.19 -13.70
N TYR A 3 -5.64 -53.32 -14.61
CA TYR A 3 -4.54 -52.39 -14.35
C TYR A 3 -5.10 -51.18 -13.65
N LEU A 4 -4.79 -51.07 -12.38
CA LEU A 4 -5.04 -49.89 -11.57
C LEU A 4 -4.01 -48.81 -12.00
N LEU A 5 -4.45 -47.82 -12.73
CA LEU A 5 -3.62 -46.67 -13.06
C LEU A 5 -3.67 -45.70 -11.87
N THR A 6 -2.67 -45.78 -11.01
CA THR A 6 -2.50 -44.86 -9.89
C THR A 6 -1.90 -43.57 -10.48
N ILE A 7 -2.75 -42.59 -10.72
CA ILE A 7 -2.30 -41.25 -11.05
C ILE A 7 -1.74 -40.62 -9.77
N PHE A 8 -0.42 -40.64 -9.67
CA PHE A 8 0.32 -39.90 -8.64
C PHE A 8 0.29 -38.43 -9.07
N ALA A 9 -0.71 -37.70 -8.60
CA ALA A 9 -0.69 -36.25 -8.68
C ALA A 9 0.42 -35.76 -7.74
N ALA A 10 1.62 -35.65 -8.31
CA ALA A 10 2.71 -34.93 -7.67
C ALA A 10 2.26 -33.45 -7.61
N ALA A 11 1.67 -33.08 -6.49
CA ALA A 11 1.58 -31.69 -6.06
C ALA A 11 3.02 -31.22 -5.91
N MET A 12 3.59 -30.67 -6.97
CA MET A 12 4.78 -29.83 -6.86
C MET A 12 4.38 -28.60 -6.06
N LEU A 13 4.43 -28.74 -4.74
CA LEU A 13 4.72 -27.65 -3.84
C LEU A 13 6.12 -27.15 -4.26
N CYS A 14 6.16 -26.22 -5.18
CA CYS A 14 7.31 -25.35 -5.37
C CYS A 14 7.46 -24.58 -4.05
N LEU A 15 8.09 -25.22 -3.07
CA LEU A 15 8.84 -24.54 -2.02
C LEU A 15 10.04 -23.92 -2.74
N SER A 16 9.79 -22.86 -3.50
CA SER A 16 10.82 -21.86 -3.77
C SER A 16 11.06 -21.20 -2.41
N ALA A 17 11.98 -21.82 -1.66
CA ALA A 17 12.70 -21.15 -0.59
C ALA A 17 13.70 -20.17 -1.24
N SER A 18 13.24 -19.26 -2.09
CA SER A 18 13.86 -17.96 -2.22
C SER A 18 13.32 -17.18 -1.05
N ALA A 19 14.17 -16.90 -0.09
CA ALA A 19 13.88 -15.98 0.97
C ALA A 19 13.14 -14.79 0.35
N GLN A 20 11.89 -14.62 0.73
CA GLN A 20 11.13 -13.46 0.34
C GLN A 20 11.64 -12.33 1.24
N ASP A 21 12.82 -11.80 0.89
CA ASP A 21 13.47 -10.75 1.65
C ASP A 21 12.78 -9.39 1.42
N HIS A 22 11.92 -9.30 0.38
CA HIS A 22 11.27 -8.06 -0.03
C HIS A 22 9.74 -8.12 0.10
N LEU A 23 9.15 -6.98 0.49
CA LEU A 23 7.70 -6.80 0.50
C LEU A 23 7.16 -6.81 -0.93
N CYS A 24 6.03 -7.49 -1.16
CA CYS A 24 5.39 -7.51 -2.47
C CYS A 24 4.21 -6.54 -2.55
N PHE A 25 4.13 -5.80 -3.66
CA PHE A 25 2.97 -5.03 -4.09
C PHE A 25 2.32 -5.73 -5.27
N GLU A 26 1.04 -6.15 -5.15
CA GLU A 26 0.31 -6.92 -6.19
C GLU A 26 1.12 -8.13 -6.72
N GLY A 27 1.84 -8.83 -5.84
CA GLY A 27 2.68 -9.98 -6.18
C GLY A 27 4.04 -9.62 -6.79
N ILE A 28 4.37 -8.34 -6.96
CA ILE A 28 5.63 -7.85 -7.50
C ILE A 28 6.53 -7.46 -6.32
N PRO A 29 7.72 -8.06 -6.14
CA PRO A 29 8.66 -7.66 -5.10
C PRO A 29 9.09 -6.20 -5.26
N ILE A 30 9.09 -5.44 -4.17
CA ILE A 30 9.54 -4.03 -4.14
C ILE A 30 11.06 -4.01 -4.06
N GLU A 31 11.69 -4.23 -5.22
CA GLU A 31 13.14 -4.34 -5.35
C GLU A 31 13.64 -3.89 -6.72
N GLY A 32 14.96 -3.65 -6.82
CA GLY A 32 15.66 -3.35 -8.05
C GLY A 32 15.30 -2.01 -8.69
N PRO A 33 15.78 -1.77 -9.92
CA PRO A 33 15.65 -0.49 -10.59
C PRO A 33 14.18 -0.09 -10.83
N VAL A 34 13.85 1.18 -10.63
CA VAL A 34 12.49 1.73 -10.79
C VAL A 34 11.90 1.44 -12.18
N SER A 35 12.70 1.48 -13.24
CA SER A 35 12.24 1.19 -14.60
C SER A 35 11.71 -0.24 -14.73
N SER A 36 12.45 -1.22 -14.23
CA SER A 36 12.06 -2.64 -14.26
C SER A 36 10.81 -2.89 -13.41
N PHE A 37 10.70 -2.25 -12.25
CA PHE A 37 9.52 -2.36 -11.40
C PHE A 37 8.28 -1.76 -12.06
N VAL A 38 8.42 -0.60 -12.70
CA VAL A 38 7.36 0.08 -13.46
C VAL A 38 6.88 -0.78 -14.63
N ASP A 39 7.78 -1.44 -15.36
CA ASP A 39 7.39 -2.32 -16.47
C ASP A 39 6.53 -3.50 -15.96
N LYS A 40 6.91 -4.11 -14.83
CA LYS A 40 6.07 -5.15 -14.18
C LYS A 40 4.71 -4.61 -13.74
N LEU A 41 4.62 -3.37 -13.23
CA LEU A 41 3.35 -2.74 -12.90
C LEU A 41 2.48 -2.50 -14.14
N LYS A 42 3.08 -2.13 -15.28
CA LYS A 42 2.36 -2.00 -16.57
C LYS A 42 1.80 -3.35 -17.03
N GLU A 43 2.57 -4.42 -16.91
CA GLU A 43 2.11 -5.79 -17.20
C GLU A 43 0.96 -6.20 -16.26
N ALA A 44 0.95 -5.75 -15.01
CA ALA A 44 -0.14 -5.96 -14.06
C ALA A 44 -1.37 -5.05 -14.31
N GLY A 45 -1.34 -4.20 -15.36
CA GLY A 45 -2.48 -3.40 -15.81
C GLY A 45 -2.49 -1.95 -15.32
N PHE A 46 -1.46 -1.49 -14.62
CA PHE A 46 -1.31 -0.07 -14.31
C PHE A 46 -0.81 0.70 -15.54
N LYS A 47 -1.21 1.95 -15.67
CA LYS A 47 -0.85 2.82 -16.81
C LYS A 47 -0.05 3.99 -16.31
N GLU A 48 1.06 4.26 -16.93
CA GLU A 48 1.86 5.46 -16.67
C GLU A 48 1.02 6.71 -16.94
N TRP A 49 1.06 7.67 -16.02
CA TRP A 49 0.23 8.87 -16.12
C TRP A 49 1.03 10.10 -16.47
N GLU A 50 2.14 10.33 -15.82
CA GLU A 50 3.06 11.45 -16.09
C GLU A 50 4.47 11.05 -15.70
N ASP A 51 5.42 11.51 -16.50
CA ASP A 51 6.85 11.45 -16.19
C ASP A 51 7.22 12.77 -15.48
N ASP A 52 6.98 12.83 -14.17
CA ASP A 52 7.58 13.87 -13.35
C ASP A 52 9.02 13.45 -13.05
N ILE A 53 9.98 14.32 -13.34
CA ILE A 53 11.43 14.08 -13.18
C ILE A 53 11.81 13.54 -11.80
N ALA A 54 10.96 13.72 -10.80
CA ALA A 54 11.18 13.31 -9.42
C ALA A 54 10.32 12.10 -8.96
N ARG A 55 9.31 11.69 -9.75
CA ARG A 55 8.33 10.68 -9.30
C ARG A 55 7.74 9.92 -10.47
N THR A 56 7.77 8.60 -10.42
CA THR A 56 7.01 7.78 -11.37
C THR A 56 5.58 7.61 -10.88
N LEU A 57 4.62 8.13 -11.66
CA LEU A 57 3.19 8.08 -11.36
C LEU A 57 2.49 7.12 -12.31
N LEU A 58 1.70 6.19 -11.75
CA LEU A 58 0.86 5.29 -12.53
C LEU A 58 -0.59 5.37 -12.05
N LYS A 59 -1.54 5.14 -12.97
CA LYS A 59 -2.96 4.97 -12.66
C LYS A 59 -3.36 3.51 -12.76
N GLY A 60 -4.25 3.09 -11.88
CA GLY A 60 -4.80 1.74 -11.89
C GLY A 60 -5.96 1.59 -10.92
N LYS A 61 -6.25 0.34 -10.55
CA LYS A 61 -7.31 0.02 -9.60
C LYS A 61 -6.79 -0.87 -8.49
N LEU A 62 -7.10 -0.51 -7.24
CA LEU A 62 -6.88 -1.33 -6.06
C LEU A 62 -8.18 -1.37 -5.24
N PHE A 63 -8.48 -2.51 -4.64
CA PHE A 63 -9.70 -2.70 -3.82
C PHE A 63 -10.99 -2.31 -4.56
N GLY A 64 -11.01 -2.50 -5.92
CA GLY A 64 -12.14 -2.11 -6.77
C GLY A 64 -12.28 -0.61 -7.02
N ARG A 65 -11.31 0.21 -6.65
CA ARG A 65 -11.32 1.69 -6.75
C ARG A 65 -10.16 2.19 -7.58
N GLU A 66 -10.38 3.26 -8.29
CA GLU A 66 -9.32 3.97 -9.03
C GLU A 66 -8.30 4.57 -8.05
N CYS A 67 -7.03 4.43 -8.38
CA CYS A 67 -5.93 4.97 -7.59
C CYS A 67 -4.79 5.49 -8.46
N THR A 68 -3.98 6.36 -7.88
CA THR A 68 -2.69 6.77 -8.41
C THR A 68 -1.60 6.14 -7.57
N LEU A 69 -0.67 5.45 -8.20
CA LEU A 69 0.53 4.93 -7.57
C LEU A 69 1.66 5.94 -7.68
N ILE A 70 2.41 6.08 -6.61
CA ILE A 70 3.66 6.81 -6.54
C ILE A 70 4.74 5.79 -6.19
N VAL A 71 5.61 5.47 -7.14
CA VAL A 71 6.77 4.59 -6.92
C VAL A 71 7.91 5.44 -6.39
N LYS A 72 8.46 5.06 -5.24
CA LYS A 72 9.58 5.75 -4.60
C LYS A 72 10.84 4.93 -4.78
N SER A 73 11.88 5.55 -5.27
CA SER A 73 13.21 4.95 -5.44
C SER A 73 14.29 5.73 -4.69
N ASN A 74 15.34 5.03 -4.35
CA ASN A 74 16.54 5.64 -3.78
C ASN A 74 17.23 6.50 -4.86
N PRO A 75 17.50 7.79 -4.62
CA PRO A 75 18.09 8.69 -5.62
C PRO A 75 19.51 8.30 -6.03
N ASP A 76 20.24 7.55 -5.18
CA ASP A 76 21.64 7.20 -5.43
C ASP A 76 21.80 6.02 -6.40
N ASN A 77 20.94 5.00 -6.28
CA ASN A 77 21.04 3.76 -7.06
C ASN A 77 19.82 3.45 -7.91
N GLY A 78 18.73 4.21 -7.71
CA GLY A 78 17.47 4.03 -8.45
C GLY A 78 16.63 2.84 -8.01
N ASP A 79 17.01 2.13 -6.93
CA ASP A 79 16.24 0.98 -6.45
C ASP A 79 14.96 1.40 -5.73
N VAL A 80 13.87 0.67 -6.02
CA VAL A 80 12.56 0.93 -5.41
C VAL A 80 12.58 0.47 -3.96
N TYR A 81 12.08 1.34 -3.06
CA TYR A 81 11.93 1.03 -1.64
C TYR A 81 10.49 1.14 -1.14
N ALA A 82 9.63 1.86 -1.83
CA ALA A 82 8.23 1.98 -1.41
C ALA A 82 7.28 2.26 -2.58
N VAL A 83 6.03 1.86 -2.39
CA VAL A 83 4.89 2.19 -3.27
C VAL A 83 3.81 2.85 -2.43
N THR A 84 3.33 4.01 -2.87
CA THR A 84 2.21 4.69 -2.24
C THR A 84 1.03 4.72 -3.21
N ALA A 85 -0.12 4.20 -2.79
CA ALA A 85 -1.37 4.35 -3.51
C ALA A 85 -2.20 5.46 -2.87
N THR A 86 -2.64 6.42 -3.67
CA THR A 86 -3.56 7.49 -3.29
C THR A 86 -4.86 7.34 -4.06
N PHE A 87 -5.98 7.58 -3.38
CA PHE A 87 -7.32 7.40 -3.96
C PHE A 87 -8.01 8.76 -4.17
N ALA A 88 -9.26 8.75 -4.59
CA ALA A 88 -10.00 9.98 -4.82
C ALA A 88 -10.08 10.85 -3.55
N ILE A 89 -9.88 12.15 -3.71
CA ILE A 89 -10.12 13.14 -2.65
C ILE A 89 -11.62 13.20 -2.36
N ARG A 90 -12.00 13.19 -1.09
CA ARG A 90 -13.39 13.22 -0.61
C ARG A 90 -13.62 14.44 0.28
N ASN A 91 -14.71 15.12 0.05
CA ASN A 91 -15.20 16.21 0.89
C ASN A 91 -16.32 15.75 1.84
N ASN A 92 -16.45 14.45 2.04
CA ASN A 92 -17.48 13.83 2.86
C ASN A 92 -16.88 12.71 3.72
N TRP A 93 -17.06 12.80 5.04
CA TRP A 93 -16.49 11.85 6.00
C TRP A 93 -16.97 10.42 5.76
N ARG A 94 -18.27 10.21 5.49
CA ARG A 94 -18.83 8.88 5.23
C ARG A 94 -18.12 8.20 4.06
N LEU A 95 -17.88 8.94 2.97
CA LEU A 95 -17.16 8.40 1.80
C LEU A 95 -15.69 8.10 2.11
N CYS A 96 -15.02 8.95 2.88
CA CYS A 96 -13.64 8.66 3.35
C CYS A 96 -13.61 7.35 4.15
N LYS A 97 -14.56 7.18 5.07
CA LYS A 97 -14.68 5.98 5.91
C LYS A 97 -15.01 4.73 5.11
N GLU A 98 -15.91 4.82 4.14
CA GLU A 98 -16.26 3.72 3.24
C GLU A 98 -15.04 3.28 2.41
N ASP A 99 -14.26 4.23 1.88
CA ASP A 99 -13.03 3.95 1.15
C ASP A 99 -12.00 3.26 2.06
N TYR A 100 -11.83 3.75 3.29
CA TYR A 100 -10.92 3.18 4.28
C TYR A 100 -11.29 1.76 4.66
N LEU A 101 -12.56 1.50 4.97
CA LEU A 101 -13.03 0.17 5.40
C LEU A 101 -12.92 -0.86 4.27
N ALA A 102 -13.20 -0.48 3.02
CA ALA A 102 -13.04 -1.37 1.86
C ALA A 102 -11.57 -1.77 1.65
N ALA A 103 -10.66 -0.82 1.75
CA ALA A 103 -9.22 -1.11 1.65
C ALA A 103 -8.71 -1.92 2.86
N GLN A 104 -9.19 -1.61 4.08
CA GLN A 104 -8.85 -2.35 5.30
C GLN A 104 -9.28 -3.82 5.18
N GLU A 105 -10.47 -4.09 4.64
CA GLU A 105 -10.94 -5.46 4.42
C GLU A 105 -10.04 -6.21 3.42
N GLY A 106 -9.67 -5.57 2.30
CA GLY A 106 -8.77 -6.14 1.29
C GLY A 106 -7.39 -6.47 1.87
N LEU A 107 -6.78 -5.53 2.56
CA LEU A 107 -5.48 -5.70 3.20
C LEU A 107 -5.52 -6.72 4.34
N THR A 108 -6.63 -6.78 5.10
CA THR A 108 -6.80 -7.78 6.18
C THR A 108 -6.87 -9.20 5.62
N ARG A 109 -7.47 -9.40 4.45
CA ARG A 109 -7.46 -10.72 3.77
C ARG A 109 -6.06 -11.13 3.34
N GLN A 110 -5.23 -10.18 2.95
CA GLN A 110 -3.87 -10.43 2.45
C GLN A 110 -2.83 -10.56 3.58
N PHE A 111 -2.87 -9.65 4.56
CA PHE A 111 -1.81 -9.51 5.58
C PHE A 111 -2.26 -9.89 7.00
N GLY A 112 -3.52 -10.31 7.19
CA GLY A 112 -4.05 -10.62 8.51
C GLY A 112 -4.48 -9.37 9.28
N ARG A 113 -4.54 -9.49 10.62
CA ARG A 113 -5.10 -8.44 11.49
C ARG A 113 -4.12 -7.27 11.70
N PRO A 114 -4.54 -6.01 11.43
CA PRO A 114 -3.68 -4.85 11.65
C PRO A 114 -3.66 -4.38 13.12
N THR A 115 -2.64 -3.61 13.46
CA THR A 115 -2.68 -2.67 14.58
C THR A 115 -3.45 -1.43 14.12
N ARG A 116 -4.42 -0.95 14.93
CA ARG A 116 -5.31 0.15 14.54
C ARG A 116 -5.27 1.31 15.51
N ILE A 117 -5.34 2.52 14.96
CA ILE A 117 -5.62 3.78 15.68
C ILE A 117 -6.79 4.42 14.94
N GLU A 118 -7.99 4.29 15.48
CA GLU A 118 -9.24 4.84 14.91
C GLU A 118 -9.90 5.66 16.01
N LYS A 119 -9.55 6.93 16.11
CA LYS A 119 -10.00 7.78 17.23
C LYS A 119 -10.08 9.25 16.86
N PHE A 120 -10.92 9.95 17.63
CA PHE A 120 -10.93 11.40 17.77
C PHE A 120 -10.30 11.79 19.11
N GLU A 121 -9.53 12.85 19.15
CA GLU A 121 -9.06 13.45 20.40
C GLU A 121 -10.22 14.16 21.11
N ARG A 122 -10.35 13.96 22.42
CA ARG A 122 -11.43 14.60 23.21
C ARG A 122 -11.29 16.12 23.20
N PRO A 123 -12.40 16.89 23.12
CA PRO A 123 -13.81 16.49 23.21
C PRO A 123 -14.45 16.09 21.89
N PHE A 124 -13.72 16.04 20.78
CA PHE A 124 -14.20 15.78 19.42
C PHE A 124 -14.67 14.32 19.25
N ARG A 125 -15.62 14.11 18.34
CA ARG A 125 -16.21 12.78 18.11
C ARG A 125 -16.71 12.63 16.68
N GLU A 126 -16.91 11.41 16.26
CA GLU A 126 -17.64 11.10 15.03
C GLU A 126 -19.10 11.51 15.15
N GLY A 127 -19.68 12.08 14.09
CA GLY A 127 -21.09 12.49 14.03
C GLY A 127 -21.33 13.93 14.48
N ASP A 128 -20.30 14.73 14.70
CA ASP A 128 -20.44 16.18 15.01
C ASP A 128 -20.45 17.07 13.75
N GLY A 129 -20.25 16.48 12.57
CA GLY A 129 -20.24 17.18 11.28
C GLY A 129 -18.94 17.92 10.95
N LEU A 130 -17.92 17.79 11.80
CA LEU A 130 -16.62 18.45 11.66
C LEU A 130 -15.47 17.44 11.50
N GLU A 131 -15.74 16.18 11.17
CA GLU A 131 -14.77 15.10 11.17
C GLU A 131 -13.59 15.37 10.22
N LEU A 132 -13.86 15.90 9.01
CA LEU A 132 -12.81 16.27 8.06
C LEU A 132 -11.98 17.48 8.55
N HIS A 133 -12.61 18.41 9.24
CA HIS A 133 -11.89 19.50 9.92
C HIS A 133 -10.96 18.93 11.00
N HIS A 134 -11.47 18.02 11.83
CA HIS A 134 -10.66 17.35 12.87
C HIS A 134 -9.52 16.53 12.26
N LEU A 135 -9.75 15.86 11.13
CA LEU A 135 -8.69 15.17 10.38
C LEU A 135 -7.59 16.15 9.94
N ASN A 136 -7.98 17.31 9.39
CA ASN A 136 -7.05 18.34 8.94
C ASN A 136 -6.24 18.96 10.09
N MET A 137 -6.84 19.06 11.27
CA MET A 137 -6.17 19.58 12.49
C MET A 137 -5.35 18.51 13.23
N GLY A 138 -5.31 17.27 12.74
CA GLY A 138 -4.64 16.15 13.43
C GLY A 138 -5.36 15.64 14.68
N LEU A 139 -6.60 16.08 14.91
CA LEU A 139 -7.45 15.72 16.05
C LEU A 139 -8.27 14.44 15.79
N CYS A 140 -8.17 13.91 14.58
CA CYS A 140 -8.74 12.63 14.16
C CYS A 140 -7.66 11.79 13.52
N LYS A 141 -7.54 10.52 13.90
CA LYS A 141 -6.56 9.57 13.34
C LYS A 141 -7.28 8.28 12.96
N TRP A 142 -7.13 7.89 11.70
CA TRP A 142 -7.61 6.64 11.15
C TRP A 142 -6.47 5.96 10.42
N ILE A 143 -5.82 5.00 11.10
CA ILE A 143 -4.59 4.33 10.65
C ILE A 143 -4.71 2.85 10.97
N SER A 144 -4.41 2.00 9.98
CA SER A 144 -4.21 0.56 10.16
C SER A 144 -2.82 0.20 9.67
N THR A 145 -2.03 -0.46 10.49
CA THR A 145 -0.67 -0.92 10.14
C THR A 145 -0.61 -2.43 10.18
N TYR A 146 -0.23 -3.02 9.07
CA TYR A 146 0.03 -4.44 8.89
C TYR A 146 1.53 -4.67 8.96
N ASN A 147 2.01 -5.26 10.04
CA ASN A 147 3.42 -5.57 10.21
C ASN A 147 3.72 -6.92 9.57
N THR A 148 4.54 -6.93 8.53
CA THR A 148 5.04 -8.16 7.90
C THR A 148 6.53 -8.30 8.15
N PRO A 149 7.11 -9.51 8.01
CA PRO A 149 8.56 -9.70 8.13
C PRO A 149 9.37 -8.83 7.13
N CYS A 150 8.78 -8.57 5.95
CA CYS A 150 9.42 -7.85 4.84
C CYS A 150 9.18 -6.33 4.87
N GLY A 151 8.38 -5.83 5.83
CA GLY A 151 8.09 -4.40 5.97
C GLY A 151 6.64 -4.11 6.29
N PRO A 152 6.32 -2.87 6.70
CA PRO A 152 4.96 -2.47 7.03
C PRO A 152 4.13 -2.11 5.80
N VAL A 153 2.82 -2.42 5.88
CA VAL A 153 1.81 -1.82 5.01
C VAL A 153 0.92 -0.92 5.85
N THR A 154 0.90 0.37 5.53
CA THR A 154 0.15 1.36 6.32
C THR A 154 -0.99 1.95 5.50
N LEU A 155 -2.21 1.75 5.97
CA LEU A 155 -3.45 2.34 5.48
C LEU A 155 -3.81 3.53 6.37
N ARG A 156 -4.12 4.68 5.79
CA ARG A 156 -4.55 5.85 6.56
C ARG A 156 -5.50 6.77 5.80
N LEU A 157 -6.34 7.50 6.54
CA LEU A 157 -6.96 8.71 6.04
C LEU A 157 -5.98 9.87 6.25
N ALA A 158 -5.69 10.59 5.17
CA ALA A 158 -4.80 11.74 5.18
C ALA A 158 -5.58 13.02 4.87
N PRO A 159 -5.29 14.15 5.52
CA PRO A 159 -5.78 15.45 5.10
C PRO A 159 -5.10 15.85 3.78
N VAL A 160 -5.81 16.52 2.89
CA VAL A 160 -5.24 16.99 1.61
C VAL A 160 -5.35 18.50 1.48
N ILE A 161 -6.56 19.01 1.57
CA ILE A 161 -6.91 20.43 1.52
C ILE A 161 -7.97 20.63 2.61
N VAL A 162 -8.17 21.87 3.04
CA VAL A 162 -9.17 22.18 4.08
C VAL A 162 -10.50 21.46 3.83
N ASN A 163 -10.98 20.72 4.83
CA ASN A 163 -12.20 19.93 4.81
C ASN A 163 -12.26 18.84 3.74
N ASN A 164 -11.11 18.32 3.33
CA ASN A 164 -11.04 17.15 2.47
C ASN A 164 -10.13 16.09 3.08
N GLY A 165 -10.46 14.82 2.79
CA GLY A 165 -9.68 13.66 3.17
C GLY A 165 -9.36 12.79 1.96
N GLN A 166 -8.31 12.00 2.06
CA GLN A 166 -7.87 11.08 1.04
C GLN A 166 -7.42 9.78 1.69
N LEU A 167 -7.84 8.66 1.12
CA LEU A 167 -7.28 7.37 1.48
C LEU A 167 -5.88 7.25 0.89
N VAL A 168 -4.93 6.82 1.71
CA VAL A 168 -3.54 6.57 1.32
C VAL A 168 -3.12 5.21 1.86
N VAL A 169 -2.49 4.40 1.01
CA VAL A 169 -1.86 3.14 1.42
C VAL A 169 -0.39 3.20 1.04
N LEU A 170 0.49 2.86 1.97
CA LEU A 170 1.94 2.81 1.80
C LEU A 170 2.42 1.38 2.04
N TRP A 171 3.09 0.81 1.05
CA TRP A 171 3.91 -0.40 1.16
C TRP A 171 5.36 0.06 1.24
N GLU A 172 6.04 -0.30 2.30
CA GLU A 172 7.43 0.10 2.54
C GLU A 172 8.29 -1.15 2.75
N ASP A 173 9.18 -1.42 1.79
CA ASP A 173 10.10 -2.55 1.89
C ASP A 173 11.14 -2.27 2.96
N LYS A 174 11.30 -3.22 3.89
CA LYS A 174 12.17 -3.05 5.06
C LYS A 174 13.63 -2.90 4.65
N ILE A 175 14.13 -3.79 3.80
CA ILE A 175 15.55 -3.86 3.43
C ILE A 175 15.96 -2.57 2.71
N ASN A 176 15.21 -2.20 1.67
CA ASN A 176 15.54 -1.04 0.85
C ASN A 176 15.32 0.29 1.60
N SER A 177 14.34 0.35 2.52
CA SER A 177 14.12 1.53 3.37
C SER A 177 15.20 1.70 4.43
N GLU A 178 15.69 0.60 5.03
CA GLU A 178 16.81 0.63 5.98
C GLU A 178 18.11 1.08 5.29
N LEU A 179 18.39 0.59 4.07
CA LEU A 179 19.54 1.03 3.27
C LEU A 179 19.47 2.52 2.93
N MET A 180 18.27 3.04 2.63
CA MET A 180 18.08 4.46 2.38
C MET A 180 18.28 5.30 3.65
N SER A 181 17.75 4.85 4.78
CA SER A 181 17.82 5.58 6.05
C SER A 181 19.24 5.64 6.62
N ALA A 182 20.01 4.58 6.47
CA ALA A 182 21.41 4.52 6.94
C ALA A 182 22.29 5.58 6.26
N LYS A 183 22.03 5.87 4.99
CA LYS A 183 22.78 6.89 4.23
C LYS A 183 22.37 8.34 4.52
N MET A 184 21.14 8.57 4.95
CA MET A 184 20.68 9.93 5.31
C MET A 184 21.11 10.36 6.71
N GLY A 185 21.67 9.46 7.50
CA GLY A 185 22.22 9.72 8.84
C GLY A 185 23.72 9.99 8.87
N GLU A 186 24.40 9.96 7.72
CA GLU A 186 25.81 10.36 7.53
C GLU A 186 25.90 11.78 6.95
#